data_2ab9db465f54db8dee58dc1b34544512
#
_entry.id   2ab9db465f54db8dee58dc1b34544512
#
_cell.length_a   1.000
_cell.length_b   1.000
_cell.length_c   1.000
_cell.angle_alpha   90.00
_cell.angle_beta   90.00
_cell.angle_gamma   90.00
#
_symmetry.space_group_name_H-M   'P 1'
#
loop_
_entity.id
_entity.type
_entity.pdbx_description
1 polymer ?
#
loop_
_entity_poly.entity_id
_entity_poly.type
_entity_poly.pdbx_seq_one_letter_code
_entity_poly.pdbx_strand_id
1 'polypeptide(L)'
;MPSVLFVVTAAEEWTLADGTKRPTGYWAEELIAPHRAFQGAGWDIHFATPGAKAPVVDEYSLEVLPDNVRMAQENYLAELGVALEHPMNLADVNEEDYDLIFYPGGHGPMEDLAYDQDSAKLLQARMDSGRKLALLCHAPAAMLAVDNENWPFKGYKMTAFSNAEEGEDVIAAAK
;
A
#
# COMPACT_ATOMS: atom_id res chain seq x y z
N MET A 1 -8.07 -6.09 21.76
CA MET A 1 -6.72 -5.98 21.21
C MET A 1 -6.74 -4.83 20.22
N PRO A 2 -5.69 -4.02 20.13
CA PRO A 2 -5.65 -3.02 19.07
C PRO A 2 -5.62 -3.71 17.71
N SER A 3 -6.20 -3.06 16.69
CA SER A 3 -6.35 -3.62 15.35
C SER A 3 -5.74 -2.71 14.29
N VAL A 4 -5.11 -3.31 13.28
CA VAL A 4 -4.58 -2.61 12.12
C VAL A 4 -5.09 -3.23 10.82
N LEU A 5 -5.53 -2.37 9.91
CA LEU A 5 -5.84 -2.75 8.54
C LEU A 5 -4.67 -2.39 7.64
N PHE A 6 -4.15 -3.37 6.92
CA PHE A 6 -3.24 -3.17 5.80
C PHE A 6 -4.06 -3.03 4.52
N VAL A 7 -4.06 -1.85 3.93
CA VAL A 7 -4.64 -1.62 2.61
C VAL A 7 -3.56 -1.81 1.57
N VAL A 8 -3.61 -2.92 0.86
CA VAL A 8 -2.56 -3.33 -0.07
C VAL A 8 -3.04 -3.14 -1.51
N THR A 9 -2.14 -2.67 -2.38
CA THR A 9 -2.42 -2.61 -3.81
C THR A 9 -2.77 -3.98 -4.38
N ALA A 10 -3.71 -4.02 -5.32
CA ALA A 10 -4.04 -5.20 -6.11
C ALA A 10 -3.46 -5.13 -7.53
N ALA A 11 -2.70 -4.07 -7.84
CA ALA A 11 -2.06 -3.91 -9.14
C ALA A 11 -0.90 -4.89 -9.31
N GLU A 12 -0.80 -5.46 -10.50
CA GLU A 12 0.28 -6.37 -10.93
C GLU A 12 1.20 -5.69 -11.94
N GLU A 13 0.74 -4.62 -12.54
CA GLU A 13 1.44 -3.82 -13.54
C GLU A 13 1.21 -2.33 -13.25
N TRP A 14 2.20 -1.52 -13.58
CA TRP A 14 2.11 -0.07 -13.59
C TRP A 14 2.18 0.44 -15.04
N THR A 15 1.14 1.13 -15.47
CA THR A 15 1.05 1.72 -16.80
C THR A 15 1.71 3.09 -16.80
N LEU A 16 2.81 3.22 -17.55
CA LEU A 16 3.54 4.46 -17.71
C LEU A 16 2.90 5.37 -18.76
N ALA A 17 3.30 6.64 -18.80
CA ALA A 17 2.70 7.66 -19.69
C ALA A 17 2.84 7.33 -21.18
N ASP A 18 3.86 6.59 -21.58
CA ASP A 18 4.07 6.10 -22.96
C ASP A 18 3.26 4.83 -23.28
N GLY A 19 2.47 4.32 -22.31
CA GLY A 19 1.70 3.10 -22.44
C GLY A 19 2.47 1.81 -22.12
N THR A 20 3.76 1.92 -21.78
CA THR A 20 4.55 0.77 -21.32
C THR A 20 4.01 0.26 -20.00
N LYS A 21 3.90 -1.06 -19.87
CA LYS A 21 3.52 -1.73 -18.63
C LYS A 21 4.74 -2.34 -17.96
N ARG A 22 4.93 -1.98 -16.69
CA ARG A 22 6.01 -2.53 -15.86
C ARG A 22 5.39 -3.45 -14.82
N PRO A 23 5.90 -4.68 -14.65
CA PRO A 23 5.52 -5.51 -13.51
C PRO A 23 5.74 -4.76 -12.21
N THR A 24 4.81 -4.85 -11.29
CA THR A 24 4.88 -4.24 -9.97
C THR A 24 4.00 -4.99 -8.96
N GLY A 25 3.84 -4.45 -7.79
CA GLY A 25 3.05 -4.97 -6.71
C GLY A 25 3.29 -4.16 -5.45
N TYR A 26 3.10 -4.78 -4.28
CA TYR A 26 3.55 -4.19 -3.03
C TYR A 26 5.05 -4.49 -2.82
N TRP A 27 5.76 -3.55 -2.17
CA TRP A 27 7.17 -3.77 -1.79
C TRP A 27 7.27 -4.70 -0.59
N ALA A 28 8.02 -5.81 -0.72
CA ALA A 28 8.06 -6.89 0.28
C ALA A 28 8.36 -6.40 1.69
N GLU A 29 9.47 -5.67 1.89
CA GLU A 29 9.90 -5.19 3.21
C GLU A 29 8.88 -4.23 3.85
N GLU A 30 8.16 -3.45 3.06
CA GLU A 30 7.19 -2.48 3.54
C GLU A 30 5.88 -3.12 4.04
N LEU A 31 5.61 -4.35 3.65
CA LEU A 31 4.56 -5.16 4.23
C LEU A 31 5.11 -5.98 5.41
N ILE A 32 6.26 -6.64 5.22
CA ILE A 32 6.82 -7.60 6.18
C ILE A 32 7.25 -6.93 7.48
N ALA A 33 8.04 -5.84 7.42
CA ALA A 33 8.59 -5.21 8.61
C ALA A 33 7.50 -4.63 9.53
N PRO A 34 6.52 -3.85 9.02
CA PRO A 34 5.39 -3.40 9.83
C PRO A 34 4.54 -4.57 10.35
N HIS A 35 4.26 -5.58 9.52
CA HIS A 35 3.48 -6.74 9.94
C HIS A 35 4.13 -7.44 11.13
N ARG A 36 5.43 -7.72 11.07
CA ARG A 36 6.19 -8.30 12.19
C ARG A 36 6.13 -7.44 13.44
N ALA A 37 6.24 -6.11 13.29
CA ALA A 37 6.19 -5.19 14.42
C ALA A 37 4.81 -5.21 15.10
N PHE A 38 3.72 -5.18 14.34
CA PHE A 38 2.37 -5.26 14.87
C PHE A 38 2.07 -6.63 15.49
N GLN A 39 2.47 -7.71 14.81
CA GLN A 39 2.32 -9.06 15.33
C GLN A 39 3.07 -9.23 16.66
N GLY A 40 4.32 -8.77 16.73
CA GLY A 40 5.13 -8.80 17.96
C GLY A 40 4.56 -7.95 19.10
N ALA A 41 3.79 -6.92 18.76
CA ALA A 41 3.08 -6.07 19.72
C ALA A 41 1.68 -6.60 20.09
N GLY A 42 1.26 -7.74 19.53
CA GLY A 42 -0.02 -8.38 19.84
C GLY A 42 -1.23 -7.67 19.22
N TRP A 43 -1.05 -7.03 18.07
CA TRP A 43 -2.15 -6.42 17.32
C TRP A 43 -2.90 -7.47 16.49
N ASP A 44 -4.19 -7.25 16.32
CA ASP A 44 -5.01 -7.96 15.33
C ASP A 44 -4.78 -7.33 13.96
N ILE A 45 -4.40 -8.15 12.96
CA ILE A 45 -3.94 -7.67 11.66
C ILE A 45 -4.85 -8.19 10.56
N HIS A 46 -5.40 -7.27 9.76
CA HIS A 46 -6.26 -7.59 8.64
C HIS A 46 -5.68 -7.00 7.35
N PHE A 47 -6.04 -7.62 6.21
CA PHE A 47 -5.67 -7.15 4.88
C PHE A 47 -6.92 -6.84 4.07
N ALA A 48 -6.88 -5.73 3.34
CA ALA A 48 -7.89 -5.39 2.35
C ALA A 48 -7.23 -4.92 1.05
N THR A 49 -7.88 -5.22 -0.06
CA THR A 49 -7.44 -4.81 -1.40
C THR A 49 -8.64 -4.35 -2.23
N PRO A 50 -8.43 -3.55 -3.28
CA PRO A 50 -9.46 -3.27 -4.27
C PRO A 50 -10.06 -4.56 -4.83
N GLY A 51 -11.39 -4.72 -4.69
CA GLY A 51 -12.13 -5.87 -5.19
C GLY A 51 -11.79 -7.22 -4.55
N ALA A 52 -11.17 -7.26 -3.38
CA ALA A 52 -10.70 -8.49 -2.71
C ALA A 52 -9.74 -9.33 -3.57
N LYS A 53 -9.02 -8.70 -4.49
CA LYS A 53 -8.03 -9.37 -5.33
C LYS A 53 -6.78 -9.66 -4.51
N ALA A 54 -6.26 -10.88 -4.58
CA ALA A 54 -4.99 -11.24 -3.94
C ALA A 54 -3.86 -10.31 -4.41
N PRO A 55 -3.13 -9.63 -3.50
CA PRO A 55 -2.05 -8.75 -3.88
C PRO A 55 -0.82 -9.55 -4.33
N VAL A 56 -0.04 -9.00 -5.24
CA VAL A 56 1.24 -9.58 -5.66
C VAL A 56 2.40 -8.77 -5.11
N VAL A 57 3.49 -9.47 -4.80
CA VAL A 57 4.74 -8.81 -4.42
C VAL A 57 5.41 -8.22 -5.67
N ASP A 58 6.03 -7.06 -5.53
CA ASP A 58 6.95 -6.56 -6.53
C ASP A 58 8.24 -7.40 -6.47
N GLU A 59 8.45 -8.25 -7.48
CA GLU A 59 9.60 -9.18 -7.52
C GLU A 59 10.94 -8.45 -7.39
N TYR A 60 11.06 -7.25 -7.94
CA TYR A 60 12.28 -6.45 -7.83
C TYR A 60 12.62 -6.14 -6.37
N SER A 61 11.61 -6.00 -5.49
CA SER A 61 11.83 -5.78 -4.06
C SER A 61 12.54 -6.95 -3.36
N LEU A 62 12.46 -8.15 -3.93
CA LEU A 62 13.14 -9.35 -3.46
C LEU A 62 14.49 -9.56 -4.18
N GLU A 63 14.55 -9.26 -5.49
CA GLU A 63 15.74 -9.45 -6.32
C GLU A 63 16.95 -8.60 -5.88
N VAL A 64 16.70 -7.40 -5.35
CA VAL A 64 17.75 -6.49 -4.87
C VAL A 64 18.37 -6.90 -3.54
N LEU A 65 17.82 -7.93 -2.89
CA LEU A 65 18.26 -8.37 -1.57
C LEU A 65 19.35 -9.44 -1.67
N PRO A 66 20.24 -9.53 -0.67
CA PRO A 66 21.12 -10.69 -0.51
C PRO A 66 20.31 -11.99 -0.37
N ASP A 67 20.79 -13.09 -0.93
CA ASP A 67 20.06 -14.37 -1.02
C ASP A 67 19.46 -14.85 0.31
N ASN A 68 20.21 -14.73 1.40
CA ASN A 68 19.71 -15.15 2.72
C ASN A 68 18.58 -14.27 3.24
N VAL A 69 18.57 -12.98 2.91
CA VAL A 69 17.51 -12.03 3.29
C VAL A 69 16.28 -12.28 2.41
N ARG A 70 16.49 -12.44 1.10
CA ARG A 70 15.44 -12.77 0.16
C ARG A 70 14.69 -14.04 0.58
N MET A 71 15.40 -15.13 0.81
CA MET A 71 14.80 -16.40 1.26
C MET A 71 13.99 -16.23 2.56
N ALA A 72 14.49 -15.44 3.50
CA ALA A 72 13.76 -15.18 4.74
C ALA A 72 12.47 -14.40 4.52
N GLN A 73 12.45 -13.46 3.56
CA GLN A 73 11.26 -12.70 3.20
C GLN A 73 10.26 -13.56 2.41
N GLU A 74 10.73 -14.34 1.42
CA GLU A 74 9.91 -15.28 0.67
C GLU A 74 9.20 -16.28 1.59
N ASN A 75 9.93 -16.85 2.56
CA ASN A 75 9.35 -17.76 3.56
C ASN A 75 8.29 -17.06 4.41
N TYR A 76 8.55 -15.83 4.84
CA TYR A 76 7.58 -15.07 5.63
C TYR A 76 6.32 -14.74 4.84
N LEU A 77 6.45 -14.35 3.58
CA LEU A 77 5.30 -14.12 2.71
C LEU A 77 4.51 -15.41 2.46
N ALA A 78 5.18 -16.54 2.33
CA ALA A 78 4.52 -17.84 2.22
C ALA A 78 3.73 -18.21 3.50
N GLU A 79 4.22 -17.86 4.70
CA GLU A 79 3.48 -18.02 5.95
C GLU A 79 2.21 -17.14 6.01
N LEU A 80 2.26 -15.95 5.38
CA LEU A 80 1.10 -15.06 5.26
C LEU A 80 0.15 -15.46 4.12
N GLY A 81 0.52 -16.43 3.29
CA GLY A 81 -0.14 -16.76 2.04
C GLY A 81 -1.66 -16.81 2.12
N VAL A 82 -2.23 -17.54 3.09
CA VAL A 82 -3.70 -17.66 3.24
C VAL A 82 -4.37 -16.30 3.49
N ALA A 83 -3.76 -15.44 4.29
CA ALA A 83 -4.31 -14.13 4.61
C ALA A 83 -4.21 -13.16 3.40
N LEU A 84 -3.14 -13.28 2.60
CA LEU A 84 -2.95 -12.48 1.40
C LEU A 84 -3.74 -13.02 0.20
N GLU A 85 -4.00 -14.33 0.13
CA GLU A 85 -4.84 -14.93 -0.90
C GLU A 85 -6.32 -14.60 -0.75
N HIS A 86 -6.76 -14.29 0.48
CA HIS A 86 -8.16 -14.00 0.80
C HIS A 86 -8.32 -12.67 1.56
N PRO A 87 -7.88 -11.54 0.95
CA PRO A 87 -8.06 -10.24 1.59
C PRO A 87 -9.53 -9.85 1.61
N MET A 88 -9.87 -8.92 2.49
CA MET A 88 -11.18 -8.28 2.48
C MET A 88 -11.35 -7.42 1.23
N ASN A 89 -12.59 -7.26 0.77
CA ASN A 89 -12.86 -6.24 -0.23
C ASN A 89 -12.80 -4.85 0.42
N LEU A 90 -12.00 -3.96 -0.15
CA LEU A 90 -11.85 -2.60 0.36
C LEU A 90 -13.19 -1.84 0.46
N ALA A 91 -14.12 -2.13 -0.45
CA ALA A 91 -15.47 -1.56 -0.43
C ALA A 91 -16.30 -1.92 0.83
N ASP A 92 -15.99 -3.04 1.48
CA ASP A 92 -16.71 -3.56 2.63
C ASP A 92 -16.06 -3.16 3.97
N VAL A 93 -14.96 -2.42 3.93
CA VAL A 93 -14.23 -1.99 5.12
C VAL A 93 -14.96 -0.88 5.85
N ASN A 94 -15.20 -1.08 7.15
CA ASN A 94 -15.62 0.00 8.04
C ASN A 94 -14.37 0.56 8.77
N GLU A 95 -14.09 1.85 8.60
CA GLU A 95 -12.89 2.49 9.19
C GLU A 95 -12.90 2.45 10.72
N GLU A 96 -14.09 2.44 11.34
CA GLU A 96 -14.24 2.47 12.79
C GLU A 96 -13.74 1.19 13.48
N ASP A 97 -13.63 0.09 12.75
CA ASP A 97 -13.23 -1.21 13.28
C ASP A 97 -11.72 -1.31 13.53
N TYR A 98 -10.94 -0.28 13.10
CA TYR A 98 -9.49 -0.30 13.18
C TYR A 98 -8.90 0.88 13.97
N ASP A 99 -7.93 0.57 14.83
CA ASP A 99 -7.14 1.61 15.54
C ASP A 99 -6.16 2.32 14.61
N LEU A 100 -5.67 1.62 13.58
CA LEU A 100 -4.76 2.15 12.57
C LEU A 100 -5.14 1.60 11.19
N ILE A 101 -5.10 2.46 10.19
CA ILE A 101 -5.08 2.06 8.77
C ILE A 101 -3.69 2.35 8.22
N PHE A 102 -3.08 1.32 7.64
CA PHE A 102 -1.73 1.37 7.11
C PHE A 102 -1.70 0.96 5.64
N TYR A 103 -1.05 1.77 4.82
CA TYR A 103 -0.85 1.53 3.39
C TYR A 103 0.64 1.26 3.15
N PRO A 104 1.06 0.01 2.88
CA PRO A 104 2.40 -0.27 2.36
C PRO A 104 2.52 0.26 0.93
N GLY A 105 3.76 0.52 0.49
CA GLY A 105 4.03 1.05 -0.83
C GLY A 105 4.45 -0.03 -1.84
N GLY A 106 5.43 0.28 -2.65
CA GLY A 106 5.71 -0.26 -3.96
C GLY A 106 5.10 0.66 -5.01
N HIS A 107 5.26 0.40 -6.30
CA HIS A 107 4.66 1.24 -7.35
C HIS A 107 3.20 0.91 -7.65
N GLY A 108 2.69 -0.25 -7.18
CA GLY A 108 1.30 -0.64 -7.38
C GLY A 108 0.26 0.42 -6.98
N PRO A 109 0.40 1.12 -5.82
CA PRO A 109 -0.50 2.20 -5.44
C PRO A 109 -0.66 3.32 -6.48
N MET A 110 0.33 3.52 -7.34
CA MET A 110 0.27 4.49 -8.44
C MET A 110 -0.70 4.07 -9.55
N GLU A 111 -0.93 2.76 -9.72
CA GLU A 111 -1.82 2.21 -10.75
C GLU A 111 -3.27 2.14 -10.27
N ASP A 112 -3.51 1.64 -9.06
CA ASP A 112 -4.86 1.39 -8.57
C ASP A 112 -5.31 2.35 -7.47
N LEU A 113 -4.62 2.41 -6.35
CA LEU A 113 -5.08 3.15 -5.17
C LEU A 113 -5.15 4.67 -5.39
N ALA A 114 -4.36 5.21 -6.33
CA ALA A 114 -4.39 6.61 -6.71
C ALA A 114 -5.73 7.04 -7.35
N TYR A 115 -6.54 6.07 -7.78
CA TYR A 115 -7.83 6.29 -8.47
C TYR A 115 -8.99 5.55 -7.83
N ASP A 116 -8.73 4.65 -6.86
CA ASP A 116 -9.72 3.81 -6.24
C ASP A 116 -10.68 4.59 -5.35
N GLN A 117 -11.97 4.53 -5.66
CA GLN A 117 -12.98 5.33 -4.96
C GLN A 117 -13.33 4.77 -3.58
N ASP A 118 -13.12 3.49 -3.33
CA ASP A 118 -13.36 2.90 -2.00
C ASP A 118 -12.21 3.23 -1.07
N SER A 119 -10.96 3.25 -1.57
CA SER A 119 -9.82 3.82 -0.87
C SER A 119 -10.03 5.31 -0.55
N ALA A 120 -10.54 6.10 -1.52
CA ALA A 120 -10.84 7.51 -1.31
C ALA A 120 -11.85 7.73 -0.18
N LYS A 121 -12.93 6.96 -0.16
CA LYS A 121 -13.94 7.02 0.92
C LYS A 121 -13.35 6.65 2.28
N LEU A 122 -12.55 5.58 2.32
CA LEU A 122 -11.89 5.13 3.52
C LEU A 122 -10.92 6.20 4.06
N LEU A 123 -10.12 6.80 3.19
CA LEU A 123 -9.20 7.88 3.54
C LEU A 123 -9.93 9.12 4.04
N GLN A 124 -11.01 9.53 3.36
CA GLN A 124 -11.83 10.66 3.80
C GLN A 124 -12.43 10.40 5.19
N ALA A 125 -13.08 9.25 5.38
CA ALA A 125 -13.67 8.89 6.67
C ALA A 125 -12.61 8.85 7.79
N ARG A 126 -11.43 8.35 7.48
CA ARG A 126 -10.30 8.27 8.42
C ARG A 126 -9.80 9.65 8.83
N MET A 127 -9.73 10.59 7.89
CA MET A 127 -9.37 11.97 8.18
C MET A 127 -10.44 12.70 8.97
N ASP A 128 -11.71 12.48 8.65
CA ASP A 128 -12.85 13.07 9.35
C ASP A 128 -12.94 12.61 10.81
N SER A 129 -12.64 11.33 11.07
CA SER A 129 -12.63 10.75 12.42
C SER A 129 -11.41 11.16 13.25
N GLY A 130 -10.36 11.67 12.62
CA GLY A 130 -9.09 12.03 13.28
C GLY A 130 -8.30 10.82 13.81
N ARG A 131 -8.64 9.61 13.38
CA ARG A 131 -7.95 8.39 13.77
C ARG A 131 -6.63 8.20 13.02
N LYS A 132 -5.79 7.27 13.49
CA LYS A 132 -4.44 7.06 12.97
C LYS A 132 -4.43 6.51 11.55
N LEU A 133 -3.65 7.15 10.70
CA LEU A 133 -3.39 6.75 9.31
C LEU A 133 -1.88 6.78 9.06
N ALA A 134 -1.37 5.79 8.33
CA ALA A 134 0.02 5.77 7.88
C ALA A 134 0.09 5.30 6.42
N LEU A 135 0.88 6.02 5.63
CA LEU A 135 1.16 5.70 4.23
C LEU A 135 2.67 5.70 4.03
N LEU A 136 3.20 4.68 3.40
CA LEU A 136 4.64 4.45 3.24
C LEU A 136 5.05 4.51 1.77
N CYS A 137 6.24 5.04 1.47
CA CYS A 137 6.87 5.04 0.15
C CYS A 137 6.00 5.74 -0.92
N HIS A 138 5.42 4.98 -1.88
CA HIS A 138 4.51 5.50 -2.91
C HIS A 138 3.03 5.42 -2.53
N ALA A 139 2.69 4.84 -1.38
CA ALA A 139 1.30 4.79 -0.92
C ALA A 139 0.63 6.18 -0.74
N PRO A 140 1.35 7.30 -0.48
CA PRO A 140 0.75 8.63 -0.54
C PRO A 140 0.01 8.96 -1.84
N ALA A 141 0.30 8.26 -2.95
CA ALA A 141 -0.46 8.39 -4.19
C ALA A 141 -1.96 8.10 -4.00
N ALA A 142 -2.33 7.23 -3.06
CA ALA A 142 -3.73 6.95 -2.73
C ALA A 142 -4.52 8.21 -2.30
N MET A 143 -3.85 9.22 -1.75
CA MET A 143 -4.48 10.49 -1.38
C MET A 143 -5.01 11.26 -2.59
N LEU A 144 -4.50 10.99 -3.80
CA LEU A 144 -4.95 11.62 -5.05
C LEU A 144 -6.37 11.20 -5.44
N ALA A 145 -6.81 10.01 -5.01
CA ALA A 145 -8.17 9.54 -5.23
C ALA A 145 -9.21 10.35 -4.46
N VAL A 146 -8.80 11.07 -3.40
CA VAL A 146 -9.69 11.95 -2.61
C VAL A 146 -9.79 13.29 -3.32
N ASP A 147 -10.68 13.36 -4.30
CA ASP A 147 -10.94 14.57 -5.10
C ASP A 147 -12.06 15.39 -4.48
N ASN A 148 -11.70 16.41 -3.70
CA ASN A 148 -12.66 17.41 -3.25
C ASN A 148 -11.99 18.79 -3.08
N GLU A 149 -12.78 19.86 -3.10
CA GLU A 149 -12.31 21.23 -2.94
C GLU A 149 -11.62 21.47 -1.58
N ASN A 150 -11.99 20.68 -0.58
CA ASN A 150 -11.44 20.72 0.78
C ASN A 150 -10.59 19.48 1.06
N TRP A 151 -9.61 19.21 0.20
CA TRP A 151 -8.71 18.06 0.33
C TRP A 151 -8.23 17.85 1.79
N PRO A 152 -8.58 16.72 2.44
CA PRO A 152 -8.46 16.57 3.89
C PRO A 152 -7.03 16.53 4.39
N PHE A 153 -6.06 16.30 3.51
CA PHE A 153 -4.63 16.26 3.86
C PHE A 153 -3.94 17.64 3.77
N LYS A 154 -4.68 18.68 3.39
CA LYS A 154 -4.14 20.03 3.28
C LYS A 154 -3.64 20.53 4.64
N GLY A 155 -2.39 21.01 4.66
CA GLY A 155 -1.75 21.56 5.86
C GLY A 155 -0.99 20.54 6.70
N TYR A 156 -1.08 19.26 6.41
CA TYR A 156 -0.22 18.26 7.03
C TYR A 156 1.20 18.34 6.49
N LYS A 157 2.18 18.14 7.38
CA LYS A 157 3.57 17.96 6.97
C LYS A 157 3.75 16.51 6.54
N MET A 158 4.11 16.31 5.28
CA MET A 158 4.27 14.99 4.68
C MET A 158 5.57 14.92 3.92
N THR A 159 6.04 13.70 3.71
CA THR A 159 7.08 13.39 2.73
C THR A 159 6.56 12.29 1.81
N ALA A 160 7.09 12.24 0.61
CA ALA A 160 6.82 11.19 -0.36
C ALA A 160 8.08 11.00 -1.21
N PHE A 161 8.09 10.00 -2.05
CA PHE A 161 9.17 9.77 -2.99
C PHE A 161 9.34 10.98 -3.91
N SER A 162 10.55 11.50 -4.00
CA SER A 162 10.85 12.64 -4.87
C SER A 162 11.25 12.17 -6.26
N ASN A 163 11.15 13.06 -7.24
CA ASN A 163 11.61 12.77 -8.61
C ASN A 163 13.09 12.36 -8.65
N ALA A 164 13.93 12.86 -7.74
CA ALA A 164 15.34 12.51 -7.69
C ALA A 164 15.58 11.08 -7.19
N GLU A 165 14.68 10.55 -6.39
CA GLU A 165 14.74 9.18 -5.86
C GLU A 165 14.20 8.16 -6.85
N GLU A 166 13.24 8.54 -7.71
CA GLU A 166 12.66 7.64 -8.73
C GLU A 166 13.63 7.24 -9.83
N GLY A 167 14.62 8.07 -10.12
CA GLY A 167 15.51 7.89 -11.25
C GLY A 167 14.98 8.49 -12.56
N GLU A 168 15.90 8.81 -13.45
CA GLU A 168 15.58 9.56 -14.69
C GLU A 168 14.71 8.77 -15.67
N ASP A 169 14.91 7.46 -15.77
CA ASP A 169 14.17 6.60 -16.70
C ASP A 169 12.69 6.47 -16.33
N VAL A 170 12.39 6.36 -15.04
CA VAL A 170 11.00 6.28 -14.54
C VAL A 170 10.29 7.61 -14.75
N ILE A 171 10.96 8.73 -14.46
CA ILE A 171 10.41 10.08 -14.65
C ILE A 171 10.16 10.36 -16.14
N ALA A 172 11.06 9.95 -17.02
CA ALA A 172 10.90 10.14 -18.45
C ALA A 172 9.68 9.38 -18.99
N ALA A 173 9.40 8.20 -18.47
CA ALA A 173 8.26 7.38 -18.83
C ALA A 173 6.93 7.83 -18.18
N ALA A 174 6.99 8.58 -17.07
CA ALA A 174 5.81 9.08 -16.36
C ALA A 174 5.33 10.47 -16.82
N LYS A 175 6.01 11.09 -17.79
CA LYS A 175 5.63 12.38 -18.39
C LYS A 175 4.84 12.19 -19.65
#